data_437fe7939fd0a34d501c5df32d217524
#
_entry.id   437fe7939fd0a34d501c5df32d217524
#
_cell.length_a   1.000
_cell.length_b   1.000
_cell.length_c   1.000
_cell.angle_alpha   90.00
_cell.angle_beta   90.00
_cell.angle_gamma   90.00
#
_symmetry.space_group_name_H-M   'P 1'
#
loop_
_entity.id
_entity.type
_entity.pdbx_description
1 polymer ?
#
loop_
_entity_poly.entity_id
_entity_poly.type
_entity_poly.pdbx_seq_one_letter_code
_entity_poly.pdbx_strand_id
1 'polypeptide(L)'
;MALAYTLASPMISSGVSGTELKASARQLAAGLRKARSEAVARRRETVITVDVEGRQFQLSGDPHVYRLHQSVAVQLFTAQSELVTSTAGAIRFFPDGGSTGGRITVTAGQRKYDVDINWLTGQVVILE
;
A
#
# COMPACT_ATOMS: atom_id res chain seq x y z
N MET A 1 3.38 2.50 -22.08
CA MET A 1 2.95 1.39 -21.24
C MET A 1 3.94 1.21 -20.09
N ALA A 2 3.47 1.25 -18.86
CA ALA A 2 4.35 1.12 -17.71
C ALA A 2 4.55 -0.36 -17.37
N LEU A 3 5.80 -0.73 -17.11
CA LEU A 3 6.09 -2.05 -16.58
C LEU A 3 5.78 -2.07 -15.10
N ALA A 4 5.28 -3.20 -14.64
CA ALA A 4 4.98 -3.38 -13.22
C ALA A 4 6.07 -4.22 -12.56
N TYR A 5 6.39 -3.87 -11.34
CA TYR A 5 7.38 -4.59 -10.54
C TYR A 5 6.78 -4.98 -9.20
N THR A 6 7.30 -6.07 -8.65
CA THR A 6 6.90 -6.55 -7.33
C THR A 6 8.05 -6.37 -6.36
N LEU A 7 7.77 -5.71 -5.24
CA LEU A 7 8.68 -5.60 -4.11
C LEU A 7 8.16 -6.49 -2.99
N ALA A 8 9.05 -7.25 -2.35
CA ALA A 8 8.66 -8.18 -1.31
C ALA A 8 9.61 -8.08 -0.12
N SER A 9 9.05 -8.20 1.09
CA SER A 9 9.81 -8.31 2.32
C SER A 9 10.02 -9.79 2.66
N PRO A 10 11.04 -10.13 3.46
CA PRO A 10 11.20 -11.50 3.93
C PRO A 10 9.99 -11.95 4.72
N MET A 11 9.61 -13.21 4.53
CA MET A 11 8.51 -13.79 5.29
C MET A 11 8.95 -14.00 6.74
N ILE A 12 8.16 -13.50 7.67
CA ILE A 12 8.41 -13.71 9.09
C ILE A 12 7.47 -14.80 9.57
N SER A 13 8.04 -15.92 9.98
CA SER A 13 7.27 -17.03 10.50
C SER A 13 7.12 -16.85 12.00
N SER A 14 6.01 -16.34 12.44
CA SER A 14 5.70 -16.27 13.86
C SER A 14 4.19 -16.34 14.01
N GLY A 15 3.73 -16.71 15.18
CA GLY A 15 2.33 -16.92 15.44
C GLY A 15 1.51 -15.64 15.42
N VAL A 16 1.43 -15.01 14.27
CA VAL A 16 0.60 -13.81 14.11
C VAL A 16 -0.85 -14.25 14.02
N SER A 17 -1.69 -13.62 14.83
CA SER A 17 -3.12 -13.89 14.76
C SER A 17 -3.70 -13.30 13.47
N GLY A 18 -4.82 -13.87 13.03
CA GLY A 18 -5.55 -13.28 11.91
C GLY A 18 -6.00 -11.84 12.17
N THR A 19 -6.07 -11.47 13.44
CA THR A 19 -6.45 -10.13 13.86
C THR A 19 -5.42 -9.08 13.43
N GLU A 20 -4.13 -9.33 13.68
CA GLU A 20 -3.08 -8.40 13.28
C GLU A 20 -2.98 -8.29 11.77
N LEU A 21 -3.12 -9.40 11.07
CA LEU A 21 -3.08 -9.40 9.62
C LEU A 21 -4.24 -8.59 9.04
N LYS A 22 -5.44 -8.83 9.53
CA LYS A 22 -6.63 -8.11 9.09
C LYS A 22 -6.53 -6.61 9.43
N ALA A 23 -6.03 -6.29 10.62
CA ALA A 23 -5.83 -4.91 11.04
C ALA A 23 -4.83 -4.20 10.12
N SER A 24 -3.77 -4.88 9.70
CA SER A 24 -2.78 -4.32 8.78
C SER A 24 -3.39 -4.02 7.41
N ALA A 25 -4.20 -4.94 6.89
CA ALA A 25 -4.89 -4.72 5.61
C ALA A 25 -5.83 -3.51 5.69
N ARG A 26 -6.58 -3.40 6.79
CA ARG A 26 -7.49 -2.27 7.01
C ARG A 26 -6.74 -0.96 7.17
N GLN A 27 -5.60 -0.98 7.85
CA GLN A 27 -4.77 0.21 8.03
C GLN A 27 -4.25 0.72 6.69
N LEU A 28 -3.77 -0.18 5.85
CA LEU A 28 -3.32 0.17 4.50
C LEU A 28 -4.46 0.73 3.66
N ALA A 29 -5.61 0.07 3.68
CA ALA A 29 -6.77 0.53 2.92
C ALA A 29 -7.22 1.92 3.39
N ALA A 30 -7.21 2.17 4.69
CA ALA A 30 -7.57 3.48 5.25
C ALA A 30 -6.60 4.56 4.78
N GLY A 31 -5.29 4.26 4.80
CA GLY A 31 -4.28 5.20 4.32
C GLY A 31 -4.42 5.52 2.83
N LEU A 32 -4.68 4.49 2.03
CA LEU A 32 -4.90 4.67 0.59
C LEU A 32 -6.16 5.50 0.31
N ARG A 33 -7.24 5.23 1.02
CA ARG A 33 -8.48 5.99 0.87
C ARG A 33 -8.30 7.44 1.30
N LYS A 34 -7.53 7.68 2.35
CA LYS A 34 -7.20 9.03 2.79
C LYS A 34 -6.38 9.76 1.73
N ALA A 35 -5.39 9.10 1.14
CA ALA A 35 -4.58 9.70 0.08
C ALA A 35 -5.44 10.11 -1.11
N ARG A 36 -6.38 9.24 -1.52
CA ARG A 36 -7.30 9.55 -2.61
C ARG A 36 -8.18 10.75 -2.26
N SER A 37 -8.75 10.76 -1.07
CA SER A 37 -9.61 11.86 -0.61
C SER A 37 -8.88 13.19 -0.60
N GLU A 38 -7.63 13.19 -0.17
CA GLU A 38 -6.83 14.42 -0.15
C GLU A 38 -6.49 14.89 -1.57
N ALA A 39 -6.21 13.97 -2.49
CA ALA A 39 -5.94 14.32 -3.88
C ALA A 39 -7.15 15.04 -4.50
N VAL A 40 -8.33 14.51 -4.29
CA VAL A 40 -9.57 15.09 -4.80
C VAL A 40 -9.88 16.42 -4.12
N ALA A 41 -9.80 16.47 -2.80
CA ALA A 41 -10.16 17.65 -2.02
C ALA A 41 -9.20 18.82 -2.26
N ARG A 42 -7.92 18.55 -2.38
CA ARG A 42 -6.89 19.60 -2.55
C ARG A 42 -6.52 19.82 -4.00
N ARG A 43 -7.12 19.06 -4.91
CA ARG A 43 -6.89 19.17 -6.37
C ARG A 43 -5.42 19.08 -6.74
N ARG A 44 -4.72 18.13 -6.13
CA ARG A 44 -3.31 17.87 -6.42
C ARG A 44 -3.00 16.41 -6.21
N GLU A 45 -1.92 15.96 -6.80
CA GLU A 45 -1.49 14.56 -6.63
C GLU A 45 -1.11 14.29 -5.18
N THR A 46 -1.50 13.13 -4.70
CA THR A 46 -1.11 12.63 -3.39
C THR A 46 -0.48 11.26 -3.57
N VAL A 47 0.66 11.04 -2.93
CA VAL A 47 1.43 9.82 -3.07
C VAL A 47 1.50 9.11 -1.73
N ILE A 48 1.28 7.80 -1.74
CA ILE A 48 1.55 6.97 -0.58
C ILE A 48 2.77 6.13 -0.90
N THR A 49 3.81 6.26 -0.08
CA THR A 49 5.05 5.51 -0.24
C THR A 49 5.06 4.36 0.74
N VAL A 50 5.31 3.16 0.23
CA VAL A 50 5.31 1.92 1.02
C VAL A 50 6.73 1.37 1.07
N ASP A 51 7.27 1.23 2.28
CA ASP A 51 8.55 0.58 2.53
C ASP A 51 8.26 -0.87 2.94
N VAL A 52 8.51 -1.80 2.04
CA VAL A 52 8.14 -3.20 2.29
C VAL A 52 9.03 -3.85 3.36
N GLU A 53 10.31 -3.51 3.41
CA GLU A 53 11.20 -4.04 4.44
C GLU A 53 10.90 -3.46 5.81
N GLY A 54 10.67 -2.15 5.86
CA GLY A 54 10.36 -1.46 7.10
C GLY A 54 8.92 -1.65 7.56
N ARG A 55 8.07 -2.24 6.73
CA ARG A 55 6.65 -2.46 7.01
C ARG A 55 5.97 -1.17 7.45
N GLN A 56 6.15 -0.13 6.65
CA GLN A 56 5.62 1.18 6.98
C GLN A 56 5.21 1.91 5.71
N PHE A 57 4.35 2.91 5.88
CA PHE A 57 3.94 3.75 4.77
C PHE A 57 3.74 5.18 5.24
N GLN A 58 3.80 6.10 4.29
CA GLN A 58 3.67 7.52 4.57
C GLN A 58 2.98 8.20 3.38
N LEU A 59 2.10 9.16 3.69
CA LEU A 59 1.44 9.97 2.68
C LEU A 59 2.25 11.24 2.44
N SER A 60 2.30 11.70 1.19
CA SER A 60 2.96 12.97 0.86
C SER A 60 2.23 14.11 1.58
N GLY A 61 3.00 15.02 2.13
CA GLY A 61 2.47 16.15 2.89
C GLY A 61 2.08 15.83 4.32
N ASP A 62 2.24 14.59 4.75
CA ASP A 62 1.95 14.16 6.12
C ASP A 62 3.25 13.66 6.75
N PRO A 63 3.72 14.26 7.85
CA PRO A 63 4.96 13.80 8.48
C PRO A 63 4.80 12.48 9.24
N HIS A 64 3.57 12.01 9.44
CA HIS A 64 3.32 10.79 10.18
C HIS A 64 3.73 9.55 9.39
N VAL A 65 4.46 8.64 10.03
CA VAL A 65 4.83 7.34 9.46
C VAL A 65 3.96 6.28 10.13
N TYR A 66 3.22 5.56 9.30
CA TYR A 66 2.33 4.49 9.76
C TYR A 66 3.09 3.17 9.70
N ARG A 67 3.11 2.45 10.82
CA ARG A 67 3.85 1.18 10.90
C ARG A 67 2.87 0.03 11.02
N LEU A 68 3.14 -1.03 10.25
CA LEU A 68 2.38 -2.27 10.35
C LEU A 68 3.00 -3.16 11.42
N HIS A 69 2.24 -4.17 11.85
CA HIS A 69 2.73 -5.11 12.84
C HIS A 69 3.99 -5.83 12.32
N GLN A 70 4.99 -6.00 13.19
CA GLN A 70 6.28 -6.56 12.79
C GLN A 70 6.21 -7.98 12.24
N SER A 71 5.15 -8.70 12.55
CA SER A 71 4.97 -10.09 12.12
C SER A 71 4.28 -10.22 10.76
N VAL A 72 3.93 -9.10 10.13
CA VAL A 72 3.26 -9.10 8.84
C VAL A 72 4.28 -8.85 7.75
N ALA A 73 4.31 -9.71 6.74
CA ALA A 73 5.14 -9.48 5.56
C ALA A 73 4.35 -8.67 4.54
N VAL A 74 5.03 -7.78 3.84
CA VAL A 74 4.41 -6.86 2.88
C VAL A 74 5.01 -7.10 1.50
N GLN A 75 4.14 -7.13 0.49
CA GLN A 75 4.54 -7.22 -0.91
C GLN A 75 3.80 -6.12 -1.66
N LEU A 76 4.51 -5.37 -2.47
CA LEU A 76 3.95 -4.27 -3.24
C LEU A 76 4.10 -4.54 -4.73
N PHE A 77 2.98 -4.45 -5.45
CA PHE A 77 2.95 -4.47 -6.90
C PHE A 77 2.53 -3.08 -7.37
N THR A 78 3.41 -2.39 -8.07
CA THR A 78 3.16 -1.02 -8.52
C THR A 78 3.84 -0.76 -9.86
N ALA A 79 3.51 0.36 -10.50
CA ALA A 79 4.13 0.75 -11.76
C ALA A 79 5.61 1.03 -11.55
N GLN A 80 6.42 0.70 -12.56
CA GLN A 80 7.87 0.94 -12.51
C GLN A 80 8.19 2.41 -12.21
N SER A 81 7.42 3.31 -12.78
CA SER A 81 7.62 4.76 -12.59
C SER A 81 7.45 5.20 -11.14
N GLU A 82 6.81 4.38 -10.32
CA GLU A 82 6.54 4.69 -8.92
C GLU A 82 7.49 4.01 -7.96
N LEU A 83 8.50 3.30 -8.46
CA LEU A 83 9.54 2.73 -7.61
C LEU A 83 10.44 3.84 -7.07
N VAL A 84 10.69 3.81 -5.77
CA VAL A 84 11.52 4.82 -5.09
C VAL A 84 12.91 4.26 -4.83
N THR A 85 12.97 3.04 -4.27
CA THR A 85 14.21 2.30 -4.03
C THR A 85 13.96 0.84 -4.33
N SER A 86 14.96 -0.01 -4.08
CA SER A 86 14.81 -1.45 -4.27
C SER A 86 13.82 -2.08 -3.28
N THR A 87 13.46 -1.38 -2.20
CA THR A 87 12.56 -1.90 -1.16
C THR A 87 11.37 -0.99 -0.90
N ALA A 88 11.23 0.08 -1.66
CA ALA A 88 10.14 1.03 -1.47
C ALA A 88 9.58 1.46 -2.81
N GLY A 89 8.29 1.60 -2.87
CA GLY A 89 7.57 2.10 -4.03
C GLY A 89 6.36 2.89 -3.60
N ALA A 90 5.69 3.48 -4.57
CA ALA A 90 4.59 4.39 -4.29
C ALA A 90 3.34 4.02 -5.07
N ILE A 91 2.21 4.49 -4.57
CA ILE A 91 0.94 4.51 -5.28
C ILE A 91 0.49 5.95 -5.30
N ARG A 92 0.18 6.45 -6.47
CA ARG A 92 -0.15 7.86 -6.68
C ARG A 92 -1.63 7.99 -6.98
N PHE A 93 -2.24 9.00 -6.37
CA PHE A 93 -3.63 9.37 -6.63
C PHE A 93 -3.67 10.74 -7.28
N PHE A 94 -4.57 10.87 -8.25
CA PHE A 94 -4.72 12.08 -9.04
C PHE A 94 -5.92 12.90 -8.59
N PRO A 95 -5.95 14.22 -8.93
CA PRO A 95 -7.07 15.08 -8.51
C PRO A 95 -8.45 14.61 -8.98
N ASP A 96 -8.51 13.84 -10.08
CA ASP A 96 -9.79 13.29 -10.57
C ASP A 96 -10.23 12.02 -9.82
N GLY A 97 -9.42 11.58 -8.87
CA GLY A 97 -9.70 10.37 -8.09
C GLY A 97 -9.06 9.11 -8.63
N GLY A 98 -8.55 9.13 -9.86
CA GLY A 98 -7.84 8.01 -10.44
C GLY A 98 -6.50 7.76 -9.75
N SER A 99 -5.81 6.72 -10.17
CA SER A 99 -4.57 6.28 -9.52
C SER A 99 -3.64 5.62 -10.52
N THR A 100 -2.37 5.50 -10.15
CA THR A 100 -1.45 4.62 -10.87
C THR A 100 -1.82 3.16 -10.65
N GLY A 101 -2.64 2.88 -9.64
CA GLY A 101 -3.10 1.54 -9.34
C GLY A 101 -2.03 0.68 -8.70
N GLY A 102 -2.40 -0.52 -8.35
CA GLY A 102 -1.47 -1.48 -7.77
C GLY A 102 -2.14 -2.41 -6.78
N ARG A 103 -1.30 -3.17 -6.10
CA ARG A 103 -1.75 -4.13 -5.10
C ARG A 103 -0.73 -4.18 -3.98
N ILE A 104 -1.23 -4.16 -2.75
CA ILE A 104 -0.40 -4.40 -1.58
C ILE A 104 -0.89 -5.69 -0.93
N THR A 105 -0.01 -6.68 -0.85
CA THR A 105 -0.35 -7.96 -0.24
C THR A 105 0.30 -8.04 1.13
N VAL A 106 -0.49 -8.37 2.14
CA VAL A 106 0.01 -8.60 3.49
C VAL A 106 -0.19 -10.07 3.83
N THR A 107 0.85 -10.69 4.37
CA THR A 107 0.83 -12.12 4.68
C THR A 107 1.33 -12.38 6.09
N ALA A 108 0.78 -13.42 6.68
CA ALA A 108 1.22 -13.95 7.97
C ALA A 108 0.96 -15.46 7.96
N GLY A 109 2.04 -16.24 7.95
CA GLY A 109 1.94 -17.68 7.79
C GLY A 109 1.35 -18.03 6.44
N GLN A 110 0.26 -18.79 6.41
CA GLN A 110 -0.41 -19.20 5.18
C GLN A 110 -1.60 -18.30 4.83
N ARG A 111 -1.85 -17.26 5.60
CA ARG A 111 -2.97 -16.35 5.37
C ARG A 111 -2.47 -15.09 4.66
N LYS A 112 -3.32 -14.54 3.81
CA LYS A 112 -3.01 -13.29 3.13
C LYS A 112 -4.26 -12.46 2.89
N TYR A 113 -4.05 -11.15 2.77
CA TYR A 113 -5.04 -10.22 2.24
C TYR A 113 -4.38 -9.40 1.14
N ASP A 114 -5.13 -9.15 0.08
CA ASP A 114 -4.70 -8.24 -0.97
C ASP A 114 -5.48 -6.94 -0.82
N VAL A 115 -4.76 -5.82 -0.88
CA VAL A 115 -5.37 -4.49 -0.92
C VAL A 115 -5.17 -4.00 -2.34
N ASP A 116 -6.25 -3.98 -3.12
CA ASP A 116 -6.22 -3.61 -4.54
C ASP A 116 -6.63 -2.17 -4.73
N ILE A 117 -5.92 -1.48 -5.60
CA ILE A 117 -6.22 -0.12 -5.99
C ILE A 117 -6.53 -0.09 -7.48
N ASN A 118 -7.74 0.31 -7.85
CA ASN A 118 -8.16 0.42 -9.24
C ASN A 118 -7.54 1.68 -9.85
N TRP A 119 -6.81 1.52 -10.97
CA TRP A 119 -6.12 2.65 -11.59
C TRP A 119 -7.11 3.69 -12.14
N LEU A 120 -8.26 3.26 -12.63
CA LEU A 120 -9.21 4.16 -13.27
C LEU A 120 -10.00 4.98 -12.26
N THR A 121 -10.49 4.34 -11.20
CA THR A 121 -11.36 4.99 -10.23
C THR A 121 -10.67 5.36 -8.93
N GLY A 122 -9.50 4.78 -8.66
CA GLY A 122 -8.82 4.93 -7.39
C GLY A 122 -9.48 4.17 -6.25
N GLN A 123 -10.48 3.33 -6.57
CA GLN A 123 -11.19 2.57 -5.54
C GLN A 123 -10.26 1.56 -4.88
N VAL A 124 -10.36 1.47 -3.56
CA VAL A 124 -9.53 0.58 -2.74
C VAL A 124 -10.44 -0.51 -2.17
N VAL A 125 -10.07 -1.77 -2.42
CA VAL A 125 -10.82 -2.92 -1.90
C VAL A 125 -9.86 -3.91 -1.25
N ILE A 126 -10.35 -4.61 -0.24
CA ILE A 126 -9.59 -5.66 0.45
C ILE A 126 -10.14 -7.00 -0.02
N LEU A 127 -9.25 -7.87 -0.49
CA LEU A 127 -9.59 -9.21 -0.96
C LEU A 127 -8.90 -10.23 -0.06
N GLU A 128 -9.60 -11.29 0.27
CA GLU A 128 -9.02 -12.41 1.02
C GLU A 128 -8.45 -13.47 0.10
#